data_0884dbaaac68ba07d74256411f75d10d
#
_entry.id   0884dbaaac68ba07d74256411f75d10d
#
_cell.length_a   1.000
_cell.length_b   1.000
_cell.length_c   1.000
_cell.angle_alpha   90.00
_cell.angle_beta   90.00
_cell.angle_gamma   90.00
#
_symmetry.space_group_name_H-M   'P 1'
#
loop_
_entity.id
_entity.type
_entity.pdbx_description
1 polymer ?
#
loop_
_entity_poly.entity_id
_entity_poly.type
_entity_poly.pdbx_seq_one_letter_code
_entity_poly.pdbx_strand_id
1 'polypeptide(L)'
;AALWLMAHKSLLNGVLDLYRRVFPLLPSSWRLLPRPAPACTPAAAAGSQNAIFIGCVADRYEQNARMAFLQLLQAAGDDAALPDAQGCCGQAARHAGQAGRAASLAAANQSAFSGYAQVLVLASGCRSALQDSVGVPVMDAMAYLADRAEKLQFRSAEGRHVALHIPCTAAFHDSAQVTRLLLSRIPDLQVSVLPDAGCCGGAGLHQFGSPERAAALRAPVLAAIPETAELLLSANIGCRLHLSGGRAVQHPLEFMAHYLA
;
A
#
# COMPACT_ATOMS: atom_id res chain seq x y z
N ALA A 1 16.21 -13.38 10.13
CA ALA A 1 16.90 -12.28 9.41
C ALA A 1 15.91 -11.24 8.85
N ALA A 2 14.98 -11.61 7.95
CA ALA A 2 14.11 -10.64 7.27
C ALA A 2 13.21 -9.81 8.22
N LEU A 3 12.54 -10.44 9.20
CA LEU A 3 11.73 -9.72 10.20
C LEU A 3 12.56 -8.76 11.07
N TRP A 4 13.80 -9.11 11.34
CA TRP A 4 14.73 -8.22 12.04
C TRP A 4 15.04 -6.99 11.18
N LEU A 5 15.33 -7.20 9.90
CA LEU A 5 15.60 -6.13 8.95
C LEU A 5 14.39 -5.20 8.78
N MET A 6 13.17 -5.73 8.68
CA MET A 6 11.93 -4.94 8.60
C MET A 6 11.69 -4.07 9.84
N ALA A 7 12.18 -4.49 11.01
CA ALA A 7 12.11 -3.70 12.24
C ALA A 7 13.12 -2.54 12.28
N HIS A 8 14.16 -2.58 11.43
CA HIS A 8 15.23 -1.58 11.36
C HIS A 8 15.12 -0.81 10.03
N LYS A 9 14.21 0.15 9.96
CA LYS A 9 13.84 0.89 8.74
C LYS A 9 15.05 1.43 7.97
N SER A 10 16.01 2.04 8.64
CA SER A 10 17.22 2.61 8.00
C SER A 10 18.07 1.53 7.33
N LEU A 11 18.26 0.39 8.00
CA LEU A 11 19.01 -0.74 7.43
C LEU A 11 18.26 -1.37 6.25
N LEU A 12 16.94 -1.57 6.39
CA LEU A 12 16.11 -2.06 5.29
C LEU A 12 16.21 -1.15 4.07
N ASN A 13 16.12 0.15 4.27
CA ASN A 13 16.25 1.14 3.21
C ASN A 13 17.62 1.07 2.53
N GLY A 14 18.70 0.95 3.30
CA GLY A 14 20.05 0.75 2.76
C GLY A 14 20.19 -0.50 1.90
N VAL A 15 19.60 -1.62 2.35
CA VAL A 15 19.56 -2.88 1.58
C VAL A 15 18.75 -2.73 0.31
N LEU A 16 17.58 -2.07 0.37
CA LEU A 16 16.75 -1.84 -0.80
C LEU A 16 17.39 -0.86 -1.78
N ASP A 17 18.12 0.15 -1.31
CA ASP A 17 18.85 1.08 -2.17
C ASP A 17 20.02 0.36 -2.87
N LEU A 18 20.73 -0.55 -2.17
CA LEU A 18 21.74 -1.40 -2.79
C LEU A 18 21.11 -2.34 -3.83
N TYR A 19 20.01 -3.02 -3.47
CA TYR A 19 19.26 -3.89 -4.40
C TYR A 19 18.82 -3.12 -5.65
N ARG A 20 18.34 -1.89 -5.49
CA ARG A 20 17.98 -1.02 -6.60
C ARG A 20 19.14 -0.72 -7.55
N ARG A 21 20.34 -0.49 -6.99
CA ARG A 21 21.56 -0.19 -7.78
C ARG A 21 22.04 -1.39 -8.57
N VAL A 22 22.05 -2.56 -7.95
CA VAL A 22 22.51 -3.80 -8.59
C VAL A 22 21.45 -4.48 -9.45
N PHE A 23 20.18 -4.08 -9.31
CA PHE A 23 19.03 -4.71 -9.99
C PHE A 23 19.21 -4.92 -11.50
N PRO A 24 19.75 -3.95 -12.29
CA PRO A 24 19.94 -4.15 -13.73
C PRO A 24 20.96 -5.27 -14.06
N LEU A 25 21.89 -5.54 -13.13
CA LEU A 25 22.94 -6.53 -13.28
C LEU A 25 22.52 -7.93 -12.81
N LEU A 26 21.40 -8.03 -12.07
CA LEU A 26 20.93 -9.31 -11.54
C LEU A 26 20.26 -10.15 -12.62
N PRO A 27 20.54 -11.46 -12.67
CA PRO A 27 19.73 -12.41 -13.45
C PRO A 27 18.25 -12.34 -13.05
N SER A 28 17.35 -12.63 -13.98
CA SER A 28 15.89 -12.58 -13.71
C SER A 28 15.46 -13.45 -12.54
N SER A 29 16.10 -14.62 -12.37
CA SER A 29 15.86 -15.55 -11.26
C SER A 29 16.24 -15.00 -9.87
N TRP A 30 17.07 -13.97 -9.80
CA TRP A 30 17.49 -13.32 -8.56
C TRP A 30 16.70 -12.04 -8.25
N ARG A 31 15.83 -11.61 -9.17
CA ARG A 31 14.95 -10.45 -8.98
C ARG A 31 13.70 -10.86 -8.21
N LEU A 32 13.87 -11.13 -6.92
CA LEU A 32 12.80 -11.62 -6.03
C LEU A 32 11.66 -10.60 -5.83
N LEU A 33 11.95 -9.33 -5.99
CA LEU A 33 11.00 -8.21 -5.90
C LEU A 33 11.20 -7.28 -7.10
N PRO A 34 10.21 -6.46 -7.46
CA PRO A 34 10.39 -5.37 -8.42
C PRO A 34 11.54 -4.44 -8.00
N ARG A 35 12.05 -3.65 -8.94
CA ARG A 35 13.07 -2.64 -8.62
C ARG A 35 12.48 -1.59 -7.68
N PRO A 36 13.08 -1.33 -6.50
CA PRO A 36 12.61 -0.28 -5.61
C PRO A 36 12.71 1.12 -6.23
N ALA A 37 11.85 2.05 -5.81
CA ALA A 37 11.99 3.45 -6.16
C ALA A 37 13.22 4.08 -5.48
N PRO A 38 13.79 5.18 -6.00
CA PRO A 38 14.80 5.97 -5.30
C PRO A 38 14.20 6.56 -4.02
N ALA A 39 15.04 6.88 -3.03
CA ALA A 39 14.57 7.62 -1.86
C ALA A 39 13.95 8.95 -2.29
N CYS A 40 12.77 9.25 -1.79
CA CYS A 40 12.08 10.51 -1.95
C CYS A 40 11.48 10.91 -0.61
N THR A 41 11.75 12.13 -0.19
CA THR A 41 11.11 12.73 0.98
C THR A 41 10.19 13.82 0.46
N PRO A 42 8.89 13.56 0.32
CA PRO A 42 7.95 14.60 -0.06
C PRO A 42 7.90 15.66 1.02
N ALA A 43 7.64 16.91 0.63
CA ALA A 43 7.39 17.96 1.58
C ALA A 43 6.16 17.61 2.42
N ALA A 44 6.34 17.48 3.72
CA ALA A 44 5.26 17.26 4.66
C ALA A 44 4.68 18.62 5.09
N ALA A 45 3.38 18.66 5.31
CA ALA A 45 2.73 19.84 5.87
C ALA A 45 3.08 19.93 7.36
N ALA A 46 3.85 20.94 7.73
CA ALA A 46 4.13 21.21 9.12
C ALA A 46 2.83 21.67 9.82
N GLY A 47 2.49 21.02 10.94
CA GLY A 47 1.30 21.36 11.74
C GLY A 47 0.00 20.67 11.32
N SER A 48 0.03 19.75 10.34
CA SER A 48 -1.14 18.95 10.02
C SER A 48 -1.60 18.10 11.19
N GLN A 49 -2.92 17.99 11.37
CA GLN A 49 -3.53 17.09 12.35
C GLN A 49 -3.56 15.63 11.85
N ASN A 50 -3.44 15.43 10.54
CA ASN A 50 -3.38 14.09 9.94
C ASN A 50 -1.93 13.64 9.79
N ALA A 51 -1.64 12.36 10.05
CA ALA A 51 -0.35 11.76 9.74
C ALA A 51 -0.50 10.59 8.78
N ILE A 52 0.40 10.44 7.83
CA ILE A 52 0.43 9.27 6.95
C ILE A 52 1.39 8.23 7.53
N PHE A 53 0.91 6.99 7.63
CA PHE A 53 1.76 5.86 7.93
C PHE A 53 2.53 5.41 6.68
N ILE A 54 3.85 5.52 6.74
CA ILE A 54 4.77 5.14 5.65
C ILE A 54 5.06 3.63 5.68
N GLY A 55 5.34 3.09 6.87
CA GLY A 55 5.72 1.69 7.05
C GLY A 55 7.18 1.38 6.71
N CYS A 56 7.47 0.08 6.55
CA CYS A 56 8.82 -0.42 6.29
C CYS A 56 9.09 -0.60 4.80
N VAL A 57 8.58 -1.65 4.19
CA VAL A 57 8.78 -1.96 2.75
C VAL A 57 8.16 -0.88 1.86
N ALA A 58 7.00 -0.35 2.25
CA ALA A 58 6.28 0.70 1.53
C ALA A 58 7.10 2.00 1.39
N ASP A 59 8.07 2.23 2.26
CA ASP A 59 8.94 3.41 2.15
C ASP A 59 9.70 3.47 0.80
N ARG A 60 10.02 2.33 0.21
CA ARG A 60 10.69 2.24 -1.11
C ARG A 60 9.79 1.79 -2.25
N TYR A 61 8.66 1.16 -1.96
CA TYR A 61 7.79 0.61 -3.00
C TYR A 61 6.45 1.34 -3.16
N GLU A 62 6.08 2.22 -2.24
CA GLU A 62 4.83 2.98 -2.31
C GLU A 62 5.04 4.50 -2.31
N GLN A 63 6.19 4.98 -2.75
CA GLN A 63 6.44 6.42 -2.85
C GLN A 63 5.47 7.10 -3.81
N ASN A 64 5.22 6.49 -4.98
CA ASN A 64 4.27 7.05 -5.95
C ASN A 64 2.85 7.10 -5.37
N ALA A 65 2.41 6.03 -4.69
CA ALA A 65 1.11 6.00 -4.03
C ALA A 65 0.99 7.08 -2.93
N ARG A 66 2.07 7.29 -2.17
CA ARG A 66 2.14 8.32 -1.13
C ARG A 66 2.11 9.72 -1.72
N MET A 67 2.87 9.98 -2.79
CA MET A 67 2.84 11.26 -3.52
C MET A 67 1.46 11.52 -4.11
N ALA A 68 0.86 10.51 -4.74
CA ALA A 68 -0.48 10.57 -5.29
C ALA A 68 -1.53 10.89 -4.21
N PHE A 69 -1.39 10.27 -3.03
CA PHE A 69 -2.29 10.55 -1.91
C PHE A 69 -2.17 12.00 -1.41
N LEU A 70 -0.96 12.53 -1.30
CA LEU A 70 -0.74 13.93 -0.94
C LEU A 70 -1.36 14.90 -1.97
N GLN A 71 -1.25 14.60 -3.27
CA GLN A 71 -1.89 15.39 -4.32
C GLN A 71 -3.42 15.36 -4.21
N LEU A 72 -4.00 14.17 -3.97
CA LEU A 72 -5.44 14.01 -3.79
C LEU A 72 -5.94 14.72 -2.50
N LEU A 73 -5.17 14.68 -1.41
CA LEU A 73 -5.47 15.43 -0.19
C LEU A 73 -5.48 16.93 -0.47
N GLN A 74 -4.46 17.44 -1.15
CA GLN A 74 -4.38 18.86 -1.50
C GLN A 74 -5.57 19.30 -2.38
N ALA A 75 -5.96 18.49 -3.36
CA ALA A 75 -7.15 18.77 -4.17
C ALA A 75 -8.45 18.74 -3.36
N ALA A 76 -8.50 17.92 -2.31
CA ALA A 76 -9.61 17.89 -1.36
C ALA A 76 -9.58 19.05 -0.33
N GLY A 77 -8.56 19.91 -0.36
CA GLY A 77 -8.36 21.00 0.60
C GLY A 77 -7.84 20.53 1.97
N ASP A 78 -7.15 19.42 1.99
CA ASP A 78 -6.59 18.79 3.18
C ASP A 78 -5.07 18.60 3.03
N ASP A 79 -4.42 18.28 4.15
CA ASP A 79 -3.01 17.95 4.20
C ASP A 79 -2.71 16.80 5.18
N ALA A 80 -1.48 16.32 5.17
CA ALA A 80 -1.00 15.35 6.14
C ALA A 80 0.50 15.45 6.35
N ALA A 81 0.93 15.17 7.58
CA ALA A 81 2.34 15.06 7.96
C ALA A 81 2.90 13.66 7.65
N LEU A 82 4.21 13.58 7.55
CA LEU A 82 4.98 12.33 7.35
C LEU A 82 5.99 12.19 8.51
N PRO A 83 5.58 11.71 9.70
CA PRO A 83 6.48 11.60 10.85
C PRO A 83 7.68 10.68 10.56
N ASP A 84 8.90 11.15 10.79
CA ASP A 84 10.12 10.37 10.52
C ASP A 84 10.34 9.23 11.52
N ALA A 85 9.85 9.40 12.76
CA ALA A 85 10.06 8.45 13.86
C ALA A 85 9.26 7.14 13.73
N GLN A 86 8.39 7.03 12.74
CA GLN A 86 7.57 5.84 12.53
C GLN A 86 8.39 4.66 11.96
N GLY A 87 7.95 3.44 12.29
CA GLY A 87 8.61 2.21 11.88
C GLY A 87 7.70 1.23 11.13
N CYS A 88 8.00 -0.06 11.26
CA CYS A 88 7.14 -1.14 10.75
C CYS A 88 5.85 -1.23 11.58
N CYS A 89 4.72 -1.58 10.96
CA CYS A 89 3.45 -1.82 11.67
C CYS A 89 3.48 -3.03 12.61
N GLY A 90 4.45 -3.93 12.46
CA GLY A 90 4.56 -5.14 13.26
C GLY A 90 3.72 -6.33 12.79
N GLN A 91 2.87 -6.19 11.78
CA GLN A 91 1.97 -7.27 11.33
C GLN A 91 2.71 -8.54 10.91
N ALA A 92 3.84 -8.41 10.20
CA ALA A 92 4.64 -9.57 9.82
C ALA A 92 5.26 -10.29 11.04
N ALA A 93 5.61 -9.56 12.09
CA ALA A 93 6.08 -10.11 13.35
C ALA A 93 4.96 -10.84 14.10
N ARG A 94 3.73 -10.28 14.12
CA ARG A 94 2.52 -10.94 14.67
C ARG A 94 2.26 -12.27 13.96
N HIS A 95 2.25 -12.29 12.63
CA HIS A 95 2.04 -13.52 11.84
C HIS A 95 3.11 -14.59 12.08
N ALA A 96 4.32 -14.17 12.45
CA ALA A 96 5.44 -15.08 12.77
C ALA A 96 5.51 -15.46 14.26
N GLY A 97 4.51 -15.10 15.07
CA GLY A 97 4.48 -15.40 16.51
C GLY A 97 5.49 -14.63 17.36
N GLN A 98 6.10 -13.55 16.82
CA GLN A 98 7.10 -12.73 17.51
C GLN A 98 6.44 -11.58 18.29
N ALA A 99 5.67 -11.91 19.30
CA ALA A 99 4.85 -10.97 20.07
C ALA A 99 5.68 -9.82 20.69
N GLY A 100 6.85 -10.11 21.28
CA GLY A 100 7.71 -9.08 21.87
C GLY A 100 8.20 -8.05 20.85
N ARG A 101 8.57 -8.49 19.63
CA ARG A 101 8.96 -7.58 18.54
C ARG A 101 7.77 -6.76 18.06
N ALA A 102 6.62 -7.37 17.91
CA ALA A 102 5.40 -6.65 17.53
C ALA A 102 5.04 -5.57 18.57
N ALA A 103 5.15 -5.87 19.86
CA ALA A 103 4.91 -4.91 20.94
C ALA A 103 5.91 -3.73 20.93
N SER A 104 7.21 -4.00 20.70
CA SER A 104 8.22 -2.93 20.60
C SER A 104 7.95 -1.98 19.41
N LEU A 105 7.54 -2.53 18.26
CA LEU A 105 7.18 -1.74 17.08
C LEU A 105 5.90 -0.94 17.31
N ALA A 106 4.93 -1.51 18.01
CA ALA A 106 3.69 -0.85 18.40
C ALA A 106 3.97 0.37 19.29
N ALA A 107 4.80 0.22 20.33
CA ALA A 107 5.17 1.31 21.23
C ALA A 107 5.92 2.45 20.50
N ALA A 108 6.82 2.12 19.59
CA ALA A 108 7.53 3.12 18.78
C ALA A 108 6.56 3.92 17.88
N ASN A 109 5.61 3.24 17.22
CA ASN A 109 4.59 3.91 16.42
C ASN A 109 3.62 4.73 17.27
N GLN A 110 3.22 4.24 18.45
CA GLN A 110 2.39 5.00 19.38
C GLN A 110 3.05 6.33 19.76
N SER A 111 4.34 6.31 20.07
CA SER A 111 5.10 7.52 20.35
C SER A 111 5.18 8.45 19.12
N ALA A 112 5.43 7.89 17.93
CA ALA A 112 5.55 8.66 16.70
C ALA A 112 4.26 9.39 16.29
N PHE A 113 3.09 8.84 16.66
CA PHE A 113 1.78 9.37 16.25
C PHE A 113 1.01 10.07 17.39
N SER A 114 1.52 10.12 18.61
CA SER A 114 0.79 10.66 19.78
C SER A 114 0.37 12.13 19.66
N GLY A 115 1.00 12.91 18.78
CA GLY A 115 0.67 14.31 18.55
C GLY A 115 -0.32 14.58 17.42
N TYR A 116 -0.86 13.54 16.78
CA TYR A 116 -1.77 13.68 15.64
C TYR A 116 -3.21 13.30 16.02
N ALA A 117 -4.18 13.88 15.32
CA ALA A 117 -5.58 13.56 15.53
C ALA A 117 -5.95 12.20 14.93
N GLN A 118 -5.28 11.79 13.85
CA GLN A 118 -5.48 10.50 13.21
C GLN A 118 -4.31 10.07 12.32
N VAL A 119 -4.26 8.77 12.03
CA VAL A 119 -3.27 8.15 11.13
C VAL A 119 -3.96 7.62 9.89
N LEU A 120 -3.48 8.04 8.71
CA LEU A 120 -3.97 7.60 7.40
C LEU A 120 -3.06 6.51 6.85
N VAL A 121 -3.64 5.39 6.45
CA VAL A 121 -2.91 4.19 6.02
C VAL A 121 -3.26 3.84 4.58
N LEU A 122 -2.24 3.66 3.73
CA LEU A 122 -2.41 3.29 2.32
C LEU A 122 -2.56 1.77 2.14
N ALA A 123 -1.95 0.99 3.03
CA ALA A 123 -1.93 -0.47 2.93
C ALA A 123 -2.87 -1.12 3.94
N SER A 124 -3.95 -1.73 3.48
CA SER A 124 -4.95 -2.42 4.32
C SER A 124 -4.32 -3.46 5.27
N GLY A 125 -3.24 -4.12 4.87
CA GLY A 125 -2.53 -5.11 5.69
C GLY A 125 -1.81 -4.54 6.92
N CYS A 126 -1.59 -3.22 6.99
CA CYS A 126 -1.00 -2.56 8.16
C CYS A 126 -2.05 -2.00 9.12
N ARG A 127 -3.28 -1.74 8.63
CA ARG A 127 -4.30 -1.01 9.36
C ARG A 127 -4.65 -1.64 10.71
N SER A 128 -4.95 -2.95 10.74
CA SER A 128 -5.36 -3.62 11.97
C SER A 128 -4.26 -3.56 13.06
N ALA A 129 -3.00 -3.79 12.68
CA ALA A 129 -1.89 -3.71 13.63
C ALA A 129 -1.72 -2.32 14.24
N LEU A 130 -1.94 -1.26 13.43
CA LEU A 130 -1.85 0.13 13.90
C LEU A 130 -3.05 0.50 14.75
N GLN A 131 -4.26 0.14 14.34
CA GLN A 131 -5.49 0.44 15.08
C GLN A 131 -5.44 -0.06 16.51
N ASP A 132 -4.83 -1.23 16.74
CA ASP A 132 -4.67 -1.82 18.07
C ASP A 132 -3.55 -1.17 18.90
N SER A 133 -2.70 -0.32 18.30
CA SER A 133 -1.44 0.05 18.94
C SER A 133 -1.12 1.55 18.99
N VAL A 134 -1.61 2.40 18.08
CA VAL A 134 -1.13 3.79 18.03
C VAL A 134 -1.87 4.76 18.94
N GLY A 135 -2.99 4.37 19.53
CA GLY A 135 -3.73 5.18 20.51
C GLY A 135 -4.52 6.36 19.92
N VAL A 136 -4.49 6.54 18.60
CA VAL A 136 -5.30 7.52 17.87
C VAL A 136 -6.06 6.81 16.75
N PRO A 137 -7.16 7.38 16.22
CA PRO A 137 -7.91 6.80 15.11
C PRO A 137 -7.02 6.46 13.90
N VAL A 138 -7.24 5.27 13.32
CA VAL A 138 -6.54 4.83 12.10
C VAL A 138 -7.55 4.64 10.98
N MET A 139 -7.38 5.39 9.91
CA MET A 139 -8.30 5.39 8.78
C MET A 139 -7.58 4.92 7.50
N ASP A 140 -8.29 4.17 6.68
CA ASP A 140 -7.85 3.83 5.33
C ASP A 140 -7.84 5.09 4.44
N ALA A 141 -6.80 5.27 3.63
CA ALA A 141 -6.64 6.44 2.78
C ALA A 141 -7.77 6.57 1.75
N MET A 142 -8.28 5.45 1.21
CA MET A 142 -9.42 5.48 0.28
C MET A 142 -10.71 5.90 1.00
N ALA A 143 -10.94 5.40 2.23
CA ALA A 143 -12.09 5.80 3.03
C ALA A 143 -12.05 7.29 3.37
N TYR A 144 -10.88 7.79 3.75
CA TYR A 144 -10.69 9.22 4.03
C TYR A 144 -11.02 10.11 2.81
N LEU A 145 -10.60 9.70 1.61
CA LEU A 145 -10.93 10.43 0.38
C LEU A 145 -12.39 10.29 -0.03
N ALA A 146 -13.04 9.18 0.29
CA ALA A 146 -14.46 8.99 -0.03
C ALA A 146 -15.35 9.99 0.71
N ASP A 147 -15.04 10.32 1.95
CA ASP A 147 -15.73 11.35 2.72
C ASP A 147 -15.56 12.76 2.11
N ARG A 148 -14.65 12.91 1.14
CA ARG A 148 -14.30 14.15 0.44
C ARG A 148 -14.48 14.06 -1.07
N ALA A 149 -15.11 13.01 -1.52
CA ALA A 149 -15.22 12.68 -2.94
C ALA A 149 -15.78 13.83 -3.78
N GLU A 150 -16.71 14.63 -3.23
CA GLU A 150 -17.33 15.77 -3.92
C GLU A 150 -16.33 16.89 -4.26
N LYS A 151 -15.21 16.97 -3.55
CA LYS A 151 -14.15 17.96 -3.80
C LYS A 151 -13.18 17.50 -4.90
N LEU A 152 -13.18 16.21 -5.25
CA LEU A 152 -12.28 15.66 -6.24
C LEU A 152 -12.92 15.73 -7.63
N GLN A 153 -12.22 16.34 -8.56
CA GLN A 153 -12.59 16.43 -9.96
C GLN A 153 -11.64 15.61 -10.80
N PHE A 154 -12.17 14.83 -11.74
CA PHE A 154 -11.34 13.94 -12.56
C PHE A 154 -11.62 14.17 -14.05
N ARG A 155 -10.55 14.06 -14.85
CA ARG A 155 -10.63 14.00 -16.32
C ARG A 155 -11.13 12.62 -16.76
N SER A 156 -11.68 12.54 -17.96
CA SER A 156 -12.09 11.27 -18.58
C SER A 156 -10.90 10.29 -18.70
N ALA A 157 -11.18 9.03 -18.44
CA ALA A 157 -10.27 7.91 -18.69
C ALA A 157 -10.36 7.36 -20.13
N GLU A 158 -11.15 8.01 -20.99
CA GLU A 158 -11.25 7.69 -22.44
C GLU A 158 -11.57 6.21 -22.73
N GLY A 159 -12.38 5.58 -21.90
CA GLY A 159 -12.78 4.18 -22.05
C GLY A 159 -11.78 3.15 -21.54
N ARG A 160 -10.71 3.57 -20.84
CA ARG A 160 -9.74 2.62 -20.26
C ARG A 160 -10.40 1.61 -19.35
N HIS A 161 -9.89 0.38 -19.39
CA HIS A 161 -10.35 -0.73 -18.58
C HIS A 161 -9.29 -1.17 -17.59
N VAL A 162 -9.66 -1.22 -16.30
CA VAL A 162 -8.79 -1.69 -15.22
C VAL A 162 -9.45 -2.84 -14.43
N ALA A 163 -8.65 -3.76 -13.93
CA ALA A 163 -9.07 -4.76 -12.97
C ALA A 163 -8.80 -4.27 -11.55
N LEU A 164 -9.72 -4.48 -10.62
CA LEU A 164 -9.56 -4.15 -9.22
C LEU A 164 -9.49 -5.42 -8.38
N HIS A 165 -8.32 -5.68 -7.81
CA HIS A 165 -8.11 -6.73 -6.81
C HIS A 165 -8.43 -6.17 -5.41
N ILE A 166 -9.32 -6.86 -4.71
CA ILE A 166 -9.66 -6.57 -3.32
C ILE A 166 -8.79 -7.42 -2.40
N PRO A 167 -7.86 -6.81 -1.64
CA PRO A 167 -7.06 -7.55 -0.68
C PRO A 167 -7.93 -8.22 0.38
N CYS A 168 -7.60 -9.44 0.81
CA CYS A 168 -8.34 -10.14 1.86
C CYS A 168 -8.43 -9.35 3.17
N THR A 169 -7.46 -8.48 3.45
CA THR A 169 -7.47 -7.56 4.61
C THR A 169 -8.43 -6.39 4.44
N ALA A 170 -8.87 -6.08 3.23
CA ALA A 170 -9.86 -5.02 2.96
C ALA A 170 -11.30 -5.48 3.22
N ALA A 171 -11.57 -6.79 3.20
CA ALA A 171 -12.90 -7.35 3.46
C ALA A 171 -13.45 -7.00 4.87
N PHE A 172 -12.57 -6.71 5.81
CA PHE A 172 -12.96 -6.33 7.18
C PHE A 172 -13.34 -4.84 7.34
N HIS A 173 -13.32 -4.02 6.28
CA HIS A 173 -13.34 -2.55 6.42
C HIS A 173 -14.08 -1.78 5.31
N ASP A 174 -15.00 -2.35 4.58
CA ASP A 174 -15.72 -1.72 3.46
C ASP A 174 -14.82 -1.06 2.38
N SER A 175 -13.50 -1.24 2.48
CA SER A 175 -12.51 -0.60 1.60
C SER A 175 -12.72 -0.94 0.12
N ALA A 176 -13.32 -2.10 -0.16
CA ALA A 176 -13.67 -2.51 -1.52
C ALA A 176 -14.74 -1.62 -2.15
N GLN A 177 -15.83 -1.41 -1.42
CA GLN A 177 -16.96 -0.56 -1.87
C GLN A 177 -16.51 0.88 -2.02
N VAL A 178 -15.75 1.37 -1.06
CA VAL A 178 -15.19 2.73 -1.06
C VAL A 178 -14.25 2.95 -2.25
N THR A 179 -13.35 2.00 -2.52
CA THR A 179 -12.44 2.10 -3.68
C THR A 179 -13.22 2.12 -4.99
N ARG A 180 -14.25 1.29 -5.13
CA ARG A 180 -15.12 1.30 -6.31
C ARG A 180 -15.84 2.63 -6.48
N LEU A 181 -16.39 3.17 -5.40
CA LEU A 181 -17.07 4.47 -5.40
C LEU A 181 -16.15 5.59 -5.90
N LEU A 182 -14.94 5.65 -5.40
CA LEU A 182 -13.97 6.66 -5.82
C LEU A 182 -13.56 6.49 -7.29
N LEU A 183 -13.29 5.26 -7.73
CA LEU A 183 -12.93 5.00 -9.12
C LEU A 183 -14.08 5.31 -10.09
N SER A 184 -15.36 5.10 -9.69
CA SER A 184 -16.52 5.42 -10.52
C SER A 184 -16.72 6.93 -10.74
N ARG A 185 -16.00 7.78 -10.02
CA ARG A 185 -16.00 9.24 -10.26
C ARG A 185 -15.10 9.66 -11.42
N ILE A 186 -14.25 8.76 -11.91
CA ILE A 186 -13.44 9.01 -13.11
C ILE A 186 -14.34 8.74 -14.34
N PRO A 187 -14.69 9.74 -15.15
CA PRO A 187 -15.56 9.54 -16.30
C PRO A 187 -14.97 8.53 -17.29
N ASP A 188 -15.84 7.75 -17.90
CA ASP A 188 -15.52 6.75 -18.93
C ASP A 188 -14.53 5.65 -18.49
N LEU A 189 -14.29 5.48 -17.18
CA LEU A 189 -13.46 4.39 -16.65
C LEU A 189 -14.30 3.10 -16.52
N GLN A 190 -13.80 2.01 -17.10
CA GLN A 190 -14.33 0.67 -16.89
C GLN A 190 -13.55 -0.05 -15.77
N VAL A 191 -14.26 -0.53 -14.76
CA VAL A 191 -13.65 -1.22 -13.60
C VAL A 191 -14.25 -2.61 -13.45
N SER A 192 -13.43 -3.64 -13.68
CA SER A 192 -13.78 -5.02 -13.35
C SER A 192 -13.24 -5.39 -11.97
N VAL A 193 -14.15 -5.54 -11.00
CA VAL A 193 -13.76 -6.06 -9.68
C VAL A 193 -13.53 -7.56 -9.81
N LEU A 194 -12.34 -8.02 -9.43
CA LEU A 194 -12.03 -9.44 -9.45
C LEU A 194 -12.87 -10.19 -8.41
N PRO A 195 -13.31 -11.43 -8.72
CA PRO A 195 -13.98 -12.28 -7.75
C PRO A 195 -13.07 -12.52 -6.54
N ASP A 196 -13.69 -12.79 -5.38
CA ASP A 196 -12.94 -13.15 -4.18
C ASP A 196 -12.28 -14.53 -4.39
N ALA A 197 -10.98 -14.48 -4.64
CA ALA A 197 -10.13 -15.68 -4.75
C ALA A 197 -9.39 -15.97 -3.43
N GLY A 198 -9.79 -15.33 -2.33
CA GLY A 198 -9.14 -15.46 -1.04
C GLY A 198 -7.80 -14.69 -0.97
N CYS A 199 -6.80 -15.29 -0.33
CA CYS A 199 -5.50 -14.66 -0.15
C CYS A 199 -4.66 -14.76 -1.43
N CYS A 200 -4.06 -13.66 -1.86
CA CYS A 200 -3.11 -13.63 -2.98
C CYS A 200 -1.74 -14.29 -2.68
N GLY A 201 -1.49 -14.72 -1.44
CA GLY A 201 -0.21 -15.31 -1.03
C GLY A 201 0.89 -14.31 -0.66
N GLY A 202 0.68 -13.01 -0.82
CA GLY A 202 1.70 -11.97 -0.60
C GLY A 202 1.87 -11.50 0.85
N ALA A 203 1.20 -12.12 1.84
CA ALA A 203 1.22 -11.66 3.23
C ALA A 203 2.57 -11.90 3.92
N GLY A 204 3.06 -10.89 4.62
CA GLY A 204 4.28 -10.98 5.44
C GLY A 204 5.48 -11.47 4.64
N LEU A 205 6.07 -12.60 5.06
CA LEU A 205 7.20 -13.26 4.38
C LEU A 205 6.79 -14.55 3.66
N HIS A 206 5.49 -14.80 3.49
CA HIS A 206 5.00 -16.07 2.95
C HIS A 206 5.54 -16.36 1.55
N GLN A 207 5.61 -15.35 0.69
CA GLN A 207 6.16 -15.49 -0.67
C GLN A 207 7.64 -15.93 -0.70
N PHE A 208 8.40 -15.70 0.39
CA PHE A 208 9.79 -16.10 0.50
C PHE A 208 9.97 -17.42 1.27
N GLY A 209 9.12 -17.67 2.27
CA GLY A 209 9.19 -18.85 3.11
C GLY A 209 8.50 -20.08 2.53
N SER A 210 7.51 -19.87 1.65
CA SER A 210 6.72 -20.92 1.01
C SER A 210 6.36 -20.51 -0.43
N PRO A 211 7.35 -20.35 -1.32
CA PRO A 211 7.15 -19.74 -2.64
C PRO A 211 6.18 -20.50 -3.53
N GLU A 212 6.20 -21.83 -3.48
CA GLU A 212 5.28 -22.69 -4.26
C GLU A 212 3.82 -22.47 -3.81
N ARG A 213 3.56 -22.46 -2.50
CA ARG A 213 2.24 -22.20 -1.95
C ARG A 213 1.78 -20.77 -2.25
N ALA A 214 2.67 -19.80 -2.14
CA ALA A 214 2.37 -18.41 -2.49
C ALA A 214 2.01 -18.28 -3.98
N ALA A 215 2.72 -18.97 -4.87
CA ALA A 215 2.43 -19.01 -6.29
C ALA A 215 1.08 -19.67 -6.59
N ALA A 216 0.76 -20.79 -5.92
CA ALA A 216 -0.54 -21.45 -6.04
C ALA A 216 -1.71 -20.55 -5.63
N LEU A 217 -1.54 -19.74 -4.58
CA LEU A 217 -2.54 -18.76 -4.16
C LEU A 217 -2.65 -17.55 -5.12
N ARG A 218 -1.56 -17.17 -5.76
CA ARG A 218 -1.53 -16.08 -6.75
C ARG A 218 -2.23 -16.44 -8.06
N ALA A 219 -2.09 -17.69 -8.51
CA ALA A 219 -2.53 -18.13 -9.83
C ALA A 219 -4.02 -17.83 -10.11
N PRO A 220 -4.99 -18.17 -9.23
CA PRO A 220 -6.40 -17.88 -9.49
C PRO A 220 -6.69 -16.37 -9.56
N VAL A 221 -5.99 -15.53 -8.78
CA VAL A 221 -6.14 -14.07 -8.86
C VAL A 221 -5.73 -13.56 -10.23
N LEU A 222 -4.58 -14.02 -10.74
CA LEU A 222 -4.09 -13.60 -12.06
C LEU A 222 -4.99 -14.14 -13.21
N ALA A 223 -5.49 -15.37 -13.09
CA ALA A 223 -6.39 -15.95 -14.07
C ALA A 223 -7.76 -15.26 -14.17
N ALA A 224 -8.18 -14.60 -13.09
CA ALA A 224 -9.45 -13.87 -13.06
C ALA A 224 -9.36 -12.48 -13.71
N ILE A 225 -8.18 -12.00 -14.08
CA ILE A 225 -8.01 -10.68 -14.69
C ILE A 225 -8.51 -10.72 -16.14
N PRO A 226 -9.49 -9.88 -16.52
CA PRO A 226 -9.96 -9.80 -17.91
C PRO A 226 -8.80 -9.48 -18.86
N GLU A 227 -8.78 -10.09 -20.04
CA GLU A 227 -7.76 -9.84 -21.08
C GLU A 227 -7.77 -8.37 -21.53
N THR A 228 -8.95 -7.75 -21.52
CA THR A 228 -9.16 -6.34 -21.89
C THR A 228 -8.68 -5.36 -20.82
N ALA A 229 -8.42 -5.82 -19.58
CA ALA A 229 -7.91 -4.94 -18.53
C ALA A 229 -6.42 -4.64 -18.74
N GLU A 230 -6.09 -3.37 -18.90
CA GLU A 230 -4.72 -2.91 -19.15
C GLU A 230 -3.86 -2.92 -17.88
N LEU A 231 -4.48 -2.78 -16.72
CA LEU A 231 -3.82 -2.57 -15.44
C LEU A 231 -4.57 -3.29 -14.32
N LEU A 232 -3.82 -3.82 -13.35
CA LEU A 232 -4.37 -4.33 -12.09
C LEU A 232 -4.19 -3.28 -10.99
N LEU A 233 -5.27 -2.94 -10.29
CA LEU A 233 -5.23 -2.06 -9.13
C LEU A 233 -5.34 -2.89 -7.84
N SER A 234 -4.55 -2.55 -6.82
CA SER A 234 -4.63 -3.17 -5.49
C SER A 234 -4.12 -2.23 -4.40
N ALA A 235 -4.88 -2.05 -3.32
CA ALA A 235 -4.57 -1.15 -2.20
C ALA A 235 -3.77 -1.83 -1.08
N ASN A 236 -2.95 -2.84 -1.36
CA ASN A 236 -2.10 -3.48 -0.37
C ASN A 236 -0.71 -3.80 -0.94
N ILE A 237 0.33 -3.28 -0.32
CA ILE A 237 1.73 -3.44 -0.75
C ILE A 237 2.14 -4.91 -0.93
N GLY A 238 1.77 -5.81 0.00
CA GLY A 238 2.08 -7.23 -0.10
C GLY A 238 1.48 -7.87 -1.36
N CYS A 239 0.20 -7.59 -1.63
CA CYS A 239 -0.47 -8.06 -2.84
C CYS A 239 0.16 -7.46 -4.09
N ARG A 240 0.43 -6.15 -4.12
CA ARG A 240 1.04 -5.49 -5.28
C ARG A 240 2.40 -6.09 -5.64
N LEU A 241 3.28 -6.25 -4.67
CA LEU A 241 4.60 -6.84 -4.89
C LEU A 241 4.51 -8.29 -5.38
N HIS A 242 3.58 -9.08 -4.85
CA HIS A 242 3.43 -10.48 -5.22
C HIS A 242 2.72 -10.67 -6.57
N LEU A 243 1.72 -9.84 -6.88
CA LEU A 243 0.98 -9.91 -8.14
C LEU A 243 1.73 -9.29 -9.32
N SER A 244 2.75 -8.45 -9.09
CA SER A 244 3.51 -7.77 -10.16
C SER A 244 4.45 -8.68 -10.98
N GLY A 245 4.58 -9.93 -10.64
CA GLY A 245 5.46 -10.90 -11.32
C GLY A 245 5.07 -11.29 -12.76
N GLY A 246 4.37 -10.44 -13.49
CA GLY A 246 3.97 -10.67 -14.88
C GLY A 246 3.04 -9.61 -15.43
N ARG A 247 2.64 -8.64 -14.63
CA ARG A 247 1.71 -7.57 -15.03
C ARG A 247 1.99 -6.28 -14.24
N ALA A 248 1.65 -5.13 -14.84
CA ALA A 248 1.68 -3.85 -14.13
C ALA A 248 0.59 -3.84 -13.04
N VAL A 249 0.98 -3.54 -11.80
CA VAL A 249 0.07 -3.42 -10.65
C VAL A 249 0.31 -2.07 -9.99
N GLN A 250 -0.73 -1.26 -9.86
CA GLN A 250 -0.67 0.07 -9.24
C GLN A 250 -1.55 0.16 -8.00
N HIS A 251 -1.26 1.14 -7.15
CA HIS A 251 -2.17 1.53 -6.10
C HIS A 251 -3.34 2.35 -6.69
N PRO A 252 -4.60 2.16 -6.27
CA PRO A 252 -5.72 2.99 -6.75
C PRO A 252 -5.47 4.50 -6.63
N LEU A 253 -4.79 4.95 -5.58
CA LEU A 253 -4.41 6.37 -5.41
C LEU A 253 -3.52 6.89 -6.55
N GLU A 254 -2.55 6.09 -7.03
CA GLU A 254 -1.69 6.46 -8.16
C GLU A 254 -2.51 6.64 -9.43
N PHE A 255 -3.43 5.71 -9.65
CA PHE A 255 -4.33 5.77 -10.80
C PHE A 255 -5.25 6.99 -10.74
N MET A 256 -5.89 7.25 -9.59
CA MET A 256 -6.76 8.40 -9.40
C MET A 256 -6.02 9.73 -9.57
N ALA A 257 -4.83 9.87 -8.98
CA ALA A 257 -4.05 11.11 -9.10
C ALA A 257 -3.63 11.40 -10.55
N HIS A 258 -3.42 10.38 -11.38
CA HIS A 258 -3.15 10.55 -12.81
C HIS A 258 -4.31 11.24 -13.55
N TYR A 259 -5.56 11.00 -13.12
CA TYR A 259 -6.76 11.59 -13.72
C TYR A 259 -7.28 12.83 -13.00
N LEU A 260 -6.60 13.29 -11.93
CA LEU A 260 -6.99 14.51 -11.24
C LEU A 260 -6.96 15.71 -12.22
N ALA A 261 -8.04 16.52 -12.20
CA ALA A 261 -8.25 17.63 -13.12
C ALA A 261 -7.48 18.90 -12.73
#